data_c305430dbf405e44bb9e91f6a0da173a
#
_entry.id   c305430dbf405e44bb9e91f6a0da173a
#
_cell.length_a   1.000
_cell.length_b   1.000
_cell.length_c   1.000
_cell.angle_alpha   90.00
_cell.angle_beta   90.00
_cell.angle_gamma   90.00
#
_symmetry.space_group_name_H-M   'P 1'
#
loop_
_entity.id
_entity.type
_entity.pdbx_description
1 polymer ?
#
loop_
_entity_poly.entity_id
_entity_poly.type
_entity_poly.pdbx_seq_one_letter_code
_entity_poly.pdbx_strand_id
1 'polypeptide(L)'
;LTELELLVERTATAQDILIYSLFKKEMLLDIIRNFTIFEIDQGRTIKKLPRYQQLRAVNKILDRLKTENKGGVVWHTQGSGKSITMVYLATKLRREEAGFDNPTIIVVTDRIDLDNQISSTFRRTGFSNPIQAVSISNLKELLKDSYGKTLLTTIHKFQERAEEQKEEIEILSDKSNVFVLI
;
A
#
# COMPACT_ATOMS: atom_id res chain seq x y z
N LEU A 1 -10.47 -27.29 -1.80
CA LEU A 1 -11.89 -27.54 -1.43
C LEU A 1 -12.09 -28.98 -0.97
N THR A 2 -11.52 -29.95 -1.65
CA THR A 2 -11.64 -31.39 -1.32
C THR A 2 -11.17 -31.73 0.09
N GLU A 3 -10.06 -31.15 0.57
CA GLU A 3 -9.56 -31.36 1.95
C GLU A 3 -10.55 -30.81 3.00
N LEU A 4 -11.09 -29.61 2.74
CA LEU A 4 -12.07 -29.00 3.64
C LEU A 4 -13.39 -29.82 3.67
N GLU A 5 -13.84 -30.29 2.52
CA GLU A 5 -15.06 -31.09 2.43
C GLU A 5 -14.95 -32.44 3.14
N LEU A 6 -13.75 -33.03 3.15
CA LEU A 6 -13.47 -34.21 3.97
C LEU A 6 -13.50 -33.89 5.48
N LEU A 7 -13.04 -32.70 5.89
CA LEU A 7 -13.07 -32.30 7.30
C LEU A 7 -14.47 -32.02 7.81
N VAL A 8 -15.34 -31.44 7.00
CA VAL A 8 -16.71 -31.09 7.40
C VAL A 8 -17.74 -32.17 7.08
N GLU A 9 -17.34 -33.25 6.41
CA GLU A 9 -18.16 -34.40 5.99
C GLU A 9 -19.42 -34.00 5.18
N ARG A 10 -19.37 -32.88 4.48
CA ARG A 10 -20.42 -32.32 3.63
C ARG A 10 -19.84 -31.31 2.64
N THR A 11 -20.66 -30.84 1.73
CA THR A 11 -20.28 -29.69 0.87
C THR A 11 -19.97 -28.45 1.74
N ALA A 12 -18.78 -27.88 1.51
CA ALA A 12 -18.32 -26.72 2.29
C ALA A 12 -19.16 -25.48 1.98
N THR A 13 -19.64 -24.82 3.01
CA THR A 13 -20.30 -23.52 2.92
C THR A 13 -19.28 -22.39 2.78
N ALA A 14 -19.73 -21.20 2.39
CA ALA A 14 -18.88 -20.00 2.35
C ALA A 14 -18.26 -19.68 3.73
N GLN A 15 -18.96 -19.98 4.81
CA GLN A 15 -18.46 -19.80 6.18
C GLN A 15 -17.34 -20.79 6.50
N ASP A 16 -17.49 -22.06 6.14
CA ASP A 16 -16.45 -23.07 6.34
C ASP A 16 -15.17 -22.70 5.58
N ILE A 17 -15.31 -22.26 4.33
CA ILE A 17 -14.21 -21.80 3.49
C ILE A 17 -13.50 -20.60 4.14
N LEU A 18 -14.27 -19.64 4.65
CA LEU A 18 -13.73 -18.45 5.31
C LEU A 18 -12.94 -18.83 6.56
N ILE A 19 -13.53 -19.62 7.46
CA ILE A 19 -12.90 -20.06 8.71
C ILE A 19 -11.63 -20.86 8.40
N TYR A 20 -11.71 -21.87 7.55
CA TYR A 20 -10.58 -22.69 7.17
C TYR A 20 -9.43 -21.88 6.58
N SER A 21 -9.75 -20.91 5.71
CA SER A 21 -8.73 -20.05 5.06
C SER A 21 -8.09 -19.08 6.06
N LEU A 22 -8.88 -18.44 6.93
CA LEU A 22 -8.39 -17.46 7.89
C LEU A 22 -7.51 -18.10 8.97
N PHE A 23 -7.83 -19.31 9.41
CA PHE A 23 -7.11 -19.99 10.48
C PHE A 23 -5.96 -20.88 10.00
N LYS A 24 -5.66 -20.91 8.70
CA LYS A 24 -4.36 -21.42 8.24
C LYS A 24 -3.26 -20.61 8.92
N LYS A 25 -2.31 -21.30 9.55
CA LYS A 25 -1.26 -20.68 10.37
C LYS A 25 -0.57 -19.50 9.68
N GLU A 26 -0.16 -19.69 8.43
CA GLU A 26 0.54 -18.69 7.63
C GLU A 26 -0.35 -17.47 7.36
N MET A 27 -1.62 -17.71 7.02
CA MET A 27 -2.60 -16.65 6.75
C MET A 27 -2.93 -15.86 8.02
N LEU A 28 -3.17 -16.55 9.14
CA LEU A 28 -3.49 -15.92 10.42
C LEU A 28 -2.32 -15.04 10.88
N LEU A 29 -1.10 -15.55 10.81
CA LEU A 29 0.10 -14.79 11.18
C LEU A 29 0.32 -13.59 10.25
N ASP A 30 0.08 -13.74 8.95
CA ASP A 30 0.17 -12.64 7.99
C ASP A 30 -0.88 -11.54 8.30
N ILE A 31 -2.12 -11.93 8.62
CA ILE A 31 -3.18 -10.97 8.99
C ILE A 31 -2.81 -10.23 10.28
N ILE A 32 -2.39 -10.93 11.31
CA ILE A 32 -2.02 -10.32 12.59
C ILE A 32 -0.84 -9.35 12.40
N ARG A 33 0.17 -9.76 11.67
CA ARG A 33 1.43 -9.03 11.54
C ARG A 33 1.37 -7.85 10.56
N ASN A 34 0.66 -8.01 9.44
CA ASN A 34 0.75 -7.11 8.30
C ASN A 34 -0.57 -6.43 7.92
N PHE A 35 -1.71 -6.98 8.35
CA PHE A 35 -3.03 -6.50 7.96
C PHE A 35 -3.91 -6.07 9.14
N THR A 36 -3.39 -6.08 10.35
CA THR A 36 -4.10 -5.53 11.51
C THR A 36 -3.65 -4.09 11.74
N ILE A 37 -4.58 -3.16 11.61
CA ILE A 37 -4.34 -1.73 11.78
C ILE A 37 -5.16 -1.23 12.96
N PHE A 38 -4.55 -0.36 13.76
CA PHE A 38 -5.23 0.37 14.83
C PHE A 38 -5.35 1.84 14.41
N GLU A 39 -6.57 2.27 14.15
CA GLU A 39 -6.87 3.64 13.78
C GLU A 39 -7.37 4.41 14.99
N ILE A 40 -6.84 5.61 15.21
CA ILE A 40 -7.35 6.52 16.24
C ILE A 40 -8.38 7.44 15.60
N ASP A 41 -9.63 7.32 16.05
CA ASP A 41 -10.73 8.16 15.61
C ASP A 41 -11.47 8.74 16.83
N GLN A 42 -11.52 10.07 16.91
CA GLN A 42 -12.15 10.81 18.03
C GLN A 42 -11.72 10.30 19.42
N GLY A 43 -10.43 9.99 19.58
CA GLY A 43 -9.87 9.47 20.85
C GLY A 43 -10.16 8.00 21.13
N ARG A 44 -10.82 7.28 20.21
CA ARG A 44 -11.07 5.84 20.32
C ARG A 44 -10.14 5.07 19.38
N THR A 45 -9.60 3.98 19.88
CA THR A 45 -8.82 3.05 19.04
C THR A 45 -9.76 2.06 18.38
N ILE A 46 -9.80 2.08 17.06
CA ILE A 46 -10.60 1.16 16.24
C ILE A 46 -9.65 0.17 15.58
N LYS A 47 -9.84 -1.11 15.86
CA LYS A 47 -9.13 -2.19 15.18
C LYS A 47 -9.77 -2.44 13.81
N LYS A 48 -8.96 -2.36 12.75
CA LYS A 48 -9.39 -2.68 11.38
C LYS A 48 -8.66 -3.91 10.87
N LEU A 49 -9.42 -4.83 10.30
CA LEU A 49 -8.94 -6.01 9.59
C LEU A 49 -9.17 -5.83 8.09
N PRO A 50 -8.40 -6.50 7.23
CA PRO A 50 -8.55 -6.39 5.80
C PRO A 50 -9.84 -7.06 5.34
N ARG A 51 -10.48 -6.49 4.35
CA ARG A 51 -11.47 -7.22 3.55
C ARG A 51 -10.73 -8.22 2.65
N TYR A 52 -11.40 -9.30 2.26
CA TYR A 52 -10.83 -10.33 1.40
C TYR A 52 -10.15 -9.78 0.14
N GLN A 53 -10.82 -8.85 -0.57
CA GLN A 53 -10.27 -8.24 -1.78
C GLN A 53 -9.00 -7.43 -1.53
N GLN A 54 -8.88 -6.76 -0.37
CA GLN A 54 -7.69 -5.99 0.01
C GLN A 54 -6.49 -6.92 0.28
N LEU A 55 -6.72 -7.96 1.07
CA LEU A 55 -5.72 -8.99 1.38
C LEU A 55 -5.22 -9.67 0.10
N ARG A 56 -6.16 -10.08 -0.77
CA ARG A 56 -5.83 -10.70 -2.05
C ARG A 56 -5.04 -9.77 -2.97
N ALA A 57 -5.45 -8.49 -3.07
CA ALA A 57 -4.77 -7.52 -3.92
C ALA A 57 -3.31 -7.31 -3.47
N VAL A 58 -3.10 -7.04 -2.18
CA VAL A 58 -1.75 -6.81 -1.64
C VAL A 58 -0.84 -8.02 -1.85
N ASN A 59 -1.33 -9.24 -1.57
CA ASN A 59 -0.53 -10.44 -1.76
C ASN A 59 -0.20 -10.69 -3.23
N LYS A 60 -1.14 -10.47 -4.16
CA LYS A 60 -0.88 -10.58 -5.60
C LYS A 60 0.10 -9.53 -6.12
N ILE A 61 0.05 -8.29 -5.60
CA ILE A 61 1.02 -7.25 -5.96
C ILE A 61 2.42 -7.70 -5.55
N LEU A 62 2.59 -8.14 -4.30
CA LEU A 62 3.90 -8.58 -3.81
C LEU A 62 4.43 -9.79 -4.56
N ASP A 63 3.58 -10.77 -4.84
CA ASP A 63 3.95 -11.94 -5.64
C ASP A 63 4.45 -11.52 -7.02
N ARG A 64 3.70 -10.65 -7.71
CA ARG A 64 4.08 -10.14 -9.02
C ARG A 64 5.39 -9.33 -9.00
N LEU A 65 5.58 -8.50 -7.98
CA LEU A 65 6.83 -7.75 -7.82
C LEU A 65 8.02 -8.67 -7.62
N LYS A 66 7.86 -9.76 -6.86
CA LYS A 66 8.93 -10.74 -6.60
C LYS A 66 9.23 -11.63 -7.80
N THR A 67 8.20 -12.06 -8.54
CA THR A 67 8.35 -13.03 -9.63
C THR A 67 8.62 -12.39 -10.98
N GLU A 68 7.95 -11.29 -11.28
CA GLU A 68 8.03 -10.66 -12.61
C GLU A 68 8.78 -9.33 -12.60
N ASN A 69 9.02 -8.74 -11.43
CA ASN A 69 9.56 -7.38 -11.26
C ASN A 69 8.80 -6.32 -12.08
N LYS A 70 7.47 -6.43 -12.11
CA LYS A 70 6.59 -5.57 -12.91
C LYS A 70 5.50 -4.96 -12.06
N GLY A 71 5.15 -3.73 -12.40
CA GLY A 71 3.96 -3.07 -11.87
C GLY A 71 2.66 -3.69 -12.40
N GLY A 72 1.53 -3.12 -11.98
CA GLY A 72 0.21 -3.59 -12.41
C GLY A 72 -0.89 -2.63 -12.00
N VAL A 73 -2.11 -2.98 -12.41
CA VAL A 73 -3.32 -2.23 -12.07
C VAL A 73 -4.19 -3.06 -11.15
N VAL A 74 -4.66 -2.44 -10.08
CA VAL A 74 -5.64 -3.01 -9.14
C VAL A 74 -6.98 -2.35 -9.36
N TRP A 75 -7.92 -3.12 -9.92
CA TRP A 75 -9.27 -2.64 -10.16
C TRP A 75 -10.14 -2.90 -8.94
N HIS A 76 -10.41 -1.86 -8.18
CA HIS A 76 -11.32 -1.89 -7.04
C HIS A 76 -12.45 -0.87 -7.22
N THR A 77 -13.68 -1.24 -6.84
CA THR A 77 -14.84 -0.35 -6.86
C THR A 77 -14.66 0.84 -5.91
N GLN A 78 -15.43 1.89 -6.12
CA GLN A 78 -15.51 2.99 -5.17
C GLN A 78 -15.99 2.49 -3.80
N GLY A 79 -15.45 3.03 -2.72
CA GLY A 79 -15.80 2.60 -1.35
C GLY A 79 -15.19 1.25 -0.90
N SER A 80 -14.36 0.60 -1.71
CA SER A 80 -13.70 -0.67 -1.35
C SER A 80 -12.56 -0.52 -0.34
N GLY A 81 -12.19 0.72 0.02
CA GLY A 81 -11.09 1.01 0.96
C GLY A 81 -9.72 1.02 0.29
N LYS A 82 -9.60 1.60 -0.90
CA LYS A 82 -8.34 1.72 -1.64
C LYS A 82 -7.21 2.36 -0.80
N SER A 83 -7.50 3.43 -0.08
CA SER A 83 -6.50 4.12 0.78
C SER A 83 -5.92 3.20 1.86
N ILE A 84 -6.76 2.38 2.51
CA ILE A 84 -6.30 1.38 3.48
C ILE A 84 -5.51 0.26 2.78
N THR A 85 -5.90 -0.13 1.56
CA THR A 85 -5.14 -1.11 0.77
C THR A 85 -3.73 -0.61 0.48
N MET A 86 -3.56 0.68 0.17
CA MET A 86 -2.23 1.30 0.02
C MET A 86 -1.41 1.26 1.31
N VAL A 87 -2.04 1.48 2.47
CA VAL A 87 -1.35 1.35 3.77
C VAL A 87 -0.89 -0.08 4.01
N TYR A 88 -1.76 -1.08 3.77
CA TYR A 88 -1.37 -2.49 3.90
C TYR A 88 -0.21 -2.86 2.97
N LEU A 89 -0.27 -2.40 1.72
CA LEU A 89 0.80 -2.62 0.75
C LEU A 89 2.11 -1.97 1.21
N ALA A 90 2.07 -0.71 1.60
CA ALA A 90 3.23 0.02 2.10
C ALA A 90 3.83 -0.65 3.36
N THR A 91 2.98 -1.13 4.27
CA THR A 91 3.40 -1.88 5.45
C THR A 91 4.15 -3.16 5.06
N LYS A 92 3.59 -3.95 4.14
CA LYS A 92 4.22 -5.20 3.71
C LYS A 92 5.50 -4.97 2.90
N LEU A 93 5.55 -3.96 2.03
CA LEU A 93 6.75 -3.62 1.26
C LEU A 93 7.94 -3.30 2.16
N ARG A 94 7.70 -2.71 3.33
CA ARG A 94 8.74 -2.34 4.30
C ARG A 94 9.19 -3.47 5.22
N ARG A 95 8.54 -4.63 5.16
CA ARG A 95 8.97 -5.78 5.94
C ARG A 95 10.21 -6.41 5.30
N GLU A 96 11.16 -6.81 6.13
CA GLU A 96 12.37 -7.50 5.69
C GLU A 96 12.07 -8.74 4.86
N GLU A 97 11.03 -9.48 5.25
CA GLU A 97 10.58 -10.68 4.54
C GLU A 97 10.05 -10.37 3.12
N ALA A 98 9.75 -9.12 2.83
CA ALA A 98 9.41 -8.72 1.46
C ALA A 98 10.63 -8.72 0.53
N GLY A 99 11.84 -8.54 1.06
CA GLY A 99 13.09 -8.58 0.30
C GLY A 99 13.37 -7.31 -0.53
N PHE A 100 12.74 -6.17 -0.18
CA PHE A 100 12.89 -4.91 -0.93
C PHE A 100 13.81 -3.89 -0.25
N ASP A 101 14.51 -4.28 0.81
CA ASP A 101 15.52 -3.47 1.52
C ASP A 101 15.07 -2.03 1.80
N ASN A 102 14.09 -1.88 2.70
CA ASN A 102 13.54 -0.60 3.14
C ASN A 102 13.22 0.38 1.98
N PRO A 103 12.25 0.05 1.13
CA PRO A 103 12.00 0.78 -0.10
C PRO A 103 11.47 2.20 0.12
N THR A 104 11.74 3.06 -0.84
CA THR A 104 11.03 4.33 -1.00
C THR A 104 9.65 4.08 -1.57
N ILE A 105 8.62 4.63 -0.94
CA ILE A 105 7.24 4.53 -1.42
C ILE A 105 6.74 5.93 -1.76
N ILE A 106 6.27 6.12 -2.99
CA ILE A 106 5.73 7.39 -3.45
C ILE A 106 4.25 7.17 -3.76
N VAL A 107 3.39 7.89 -3.08
CA VAL A 107 1.95 7.90 -3.37
C VAL A 107 1.61 9.16 -4.15
N VAL A 108 1.13 8.97 -5.36
CA VAL A 108 0.75 10.05 -6.27
C VAL A 108 -0.76 10.09 -6.41
N THR A 109 -1.36 11.26 -6.22
CA THR A 109 -2.80 11.47 -6.37
C THR A 109 -3.10 12.54 -7.42
N ASP A 110 -4.30 12.52 -7.98
CA ASP A 110 -4.76 13.51 -8.96
C ASP A 110 -5.31 14.79 -8.30
N ARG A 111 -5.76 14.71 -7.04
CA ARG A 111 -6.45 15.80 -6.34
C ARG A 111 -5.89 16.05 -4.95
N ILE A 112 -5.87 17.32 -4.56
CA ILE A 112 -5.41 17.75 -3.23
C ILE A 112 -6.29 17.14 -2.11
N ASP A 113 -7.61 17.07 -2.30
CA ASP A 113 -8.51 16.48 -1.31
C ASP A 113 -8.23 15.00 -1.10
N LEU A 114 -7.93 14.27 -2.17
CA LEU A 114 -7.57 12.85 -2.10
C LEU A 114 -6.20 12.67 -1.45
N ASP A 115 -5.24 13.54 -1.74
CA ASP A 115 -3.92 13.55 -1.11
C ASP A 115 -4.05 13.74 0.41
N ASN A 116 -4.86 14.70 0.85
CA ASN A 116 -5.14 14.95 2.27
C ASN A 116 -5.84 13.75 2.93
N GLN A 117 -6.81 13.14 2.25
CA GLN A 117 -7.52 11.95 2.74
C GLN A 117 -6.58 10.77 2.91
N ILE A 118 -5.73 10.50 1.93
CA ILE A 118 -4.77 9.40 1.98
C ILE A 118 -3.71 9.67 3.05
N SER A 119 -3.17 10.89 3.11
CA SER A 119 -2.24 11.32 4.15
C SER A 119 -2.81 11.13 5.56
N SER A 120 -4.06 11.54 5.76
CA SER A 120 -4.79 11.32 7.02
C SER A 120 -4.91 9.84 7.35
N THR A 121 -5.24 8.99 6.36
CA THR A 121 -5.36 7.54 6.54
C THR A 121 -4.03 6.93 6.99
N PHE A 122 -2.92 7.29 6.35
CA PHE A 122 -1.59 6.82 6.76
C PHE A 122 -1.23 7.23 8.19
N ARG A 123 -1.47 8.49 8.55
CA ARG A 123 -1.18 8.99 9.91
C ARG A 123 -2.04 8.32 10.97
N ARG A 124 -3.34 8.21 10.74
CA ARG A 124 -4.30 7.64 11.70
C ARG A 124 -4.09 6.14 11.95
N THR A 125 -3.49 5.44 11.00
CA THR A 125 -3.16 4.01 11.10
C THR A 125 -1.80 3.74 11.76
N GLY A 126 -1.13 4.79 12.26
CA GLY A 126 0.17 4.64 12.91
C GLY A 126 1.31 4.28 11.95
N PHE A 127 1.08 4.43 10.64
CA PHE A 127 2.14 4.24 9.66
C PHE A 127 3.21 5.33 9.84
N SER A 128 4.47 4.93 9.96
CA SER A 128 5.56 5.84 10.33
C SER A 128 5.76 6.95 9.30
N ASN A 129 5.47 8.18 9.73
CA ASN A 129 5.84 9.45 9.12
C ASN A 129 5.71 9.55 7.58
N PRO A 130 4.49 9.50 7.02
CA PRO A 130 4.32 9.89 5.64
C PRO A 130 4.63 11.39 5.47
N ILE A 131 5.50 11.72 4.54
CA ILE A 131 5.92 13.09 4.25
C ILE A 131 5.13 13.58 3.05
N GLN A 132 4.35 14.63 3.25
CA GLN A 132 3.61 15.27 2.16
C GLN A 132 4.46 16.36 1.53
N ALA A 133 4.74 16.25 0.22
CA ALA A 133 5.46 17.27 -0.51
C ALA A 133 4.59 18.53 -0.66
N VAL A 134 5.09 19.67 -0.22
CA VAL A 134 4.34 20.94 -0.26
C VAL A 134 4.52 21.71 -1.57
N SER A 135 5.68 21.54 -2.24
CA SER A 135 6.02 22.20 -3.51
C SER A 135 6.83 21.28 -4.42
N ILE A 136 7.04 21.69 -5.66
CA ILE A 136 7.89 20.97 -6.64
C ILE A 136 9.33 20.91 -6.15
N SER A 137 9.89 22.03 -5.68
CA SER A 137 11.25 22.10 -5.16
C SER A 137 11.43 21.20 -3.94
N ASN A 138 10.44 21.20 -3.02
CA ASN A 138 10.44 20.32 -1.86
C ASN A 138 10.34 18.84 -2.25
N LEU A 139 9.51 18.50 -3.26
CA LEU A 139 9.44 17.13 -3.78
C LEU A 139 10.80 16.66 -4.32
N LYS A 140 11.50 17.51 -5.08
CA LYS A 140 12.83 17.19 -5.61
C LYS A 140 13.86 16.95 -4.50
N GLU A 141 13.86 17.79 -3.49
CA GLU A 141 14.73 17.64 -2.32
C GLU A 141 14.44 16.33 -1.58
N LEU A 142 13.17 16.04 -1.34
CA LEU A 142 12.72 14.80 -0.69
C LEU A 142 13.09 13.54 -1.50
N LEU A 143 13.06 13.62 -2.83
CA LEU A 143 13.41 12.49 -3.71
C LEU A 143 14.92 12.22 -3.73
N LYS A 144 15.77 13.25 -3.63
CA LYS A 144 17.22 13.08 -3.54
C LYS A 144 17.66 12.28 -2.30
N ASP A 145 16.98 12.49 -1.17
CA ASP A 145 17.21 11.74 0.07
C ASP A 145 15.94 10.96 0.46
N SER A 146 15.52 10.03 -0.39
CA SER A 146 14.23 9.32 -0.25
C SER A 146 14.33 7.94 0.37
N TYR A 147 15.51 7.43 0.71
CA TYR A 147 15.70 6.08 1.21
C TYR A 147 14.81 5.76 2.42
N GLY A 148 14.00 4.72 2.30
CA GLY A 148 13.09 4.28 3.35
C GLY A 148 11.97 5.26 3.70
N LYS A 149 11.74 6.33 2.91
CA LYS A 149 10.66 7.30 3.15
C LYS A 149 9.38 6.91 2.43
N THR A 150 8.26 7.38 2.96
CA THR A 150 6.97 7.37 2.25
C THR A 150 6.61 8.81 1.93
N LEU A 151 6.54 9.11 0.64
CA LEU A 151 6.26 10.44 0.13
C LEU A 151 4.83 10.47 -0.44
N LEU A 152 4.11 11.54 -0.14
CA LEU A 152 2.77 11.80 -0.67
C LEU A 152 2.85 13.06 -1.54
N THR A 153 2.27 13.01 -2.73
CA THR A 153 2.32 14.13 -3.66
C THR A 153 1.15 14.08 -4.64
N THR A 154 0.89 15.20 -5.29
CA THR A 154 -0.09 15.27 -6.38
C THR A 154 0.61 15.25 -7.75
N ILE A 155 -0.08 14.71 -8.77
CA ILE A 155 0.44 14.62 -10.13
C ILE A 155 0.80 16.00 -10.70
N HIS A 156 0.06 17.04 -10.30
CA HIS A 156 0.33 18.42 -10.76
C HIS A 156 1.73 18.92 -10.41
N LYS A 157 2.33 18.42 -9.33
CA LYS A 157 3.72 18.78 -8.96
C LYS A 157 4.77 18.20 -9.90
N PHE A 158 4.39 17.33 -10.80
CA PHE A 158 5.25 16.85 -11.89
C PHE A 158 4.99 17.58 -13.20
N GLN A 159 3.81 18.21 -13.38
CA GLN A 159 3.38 18.83 -14.64
C GLN A 159 3.82 20.29 -14.79
N GLU A 160 3.90 21.07 -13.71
CA GLU A 160 4.17 22.52 -13.78
C GLU A 160 5.51 22.92 -14.42
N ARG A 161 6.40 21.98 -14.71
CA ARG A 161 7.68 22.23 -15.40
C ARG A 161 7.74 21.80 -16.85
N ALA A 162 6.80 21.02 -17.32
CA ALA A 162 6.80 20.61 -18.73
C ALA A 162 6.53 21.80 -19.69
N GLU A 163 5.92 22.87 -19.16
CA GLU A 163 5.55 24.05 -19.94
C GLU A 163 6.61 25.17 -19.91
N GLU A 164 7.47 25.24 -18.87
CA GLU A 164 8.40 26.38 -18.70
C GLU A 164 9.84 26.16 -19.12
N GLN A 165 10.32 24.94 -19.24
CA GLN A 165 11.72 24.70 -19.64
C GLN A 165 11.88 23.42 -20.46
N LYS A 166 12.48 23.52 -21.66
CA LYS A 166 13.12 22.43 -22.43
C LYS A 166 14.41 21.96 -21.72
N GLU A 167 14.38 21.76 -20.41
CA GLU A 167 15.52 21.22 -19.69
C GLU A 167 15.49 19.69 -19.71
N GLU A 168 16.67 19.09 -19.82
CA GLU A 168 16.88 17.65 -19.71
C GLU A 168 16.18 17.10 -18.47
N ILE A 169 15.53 15.95 -18.63
CA ILE A 169 14.84 15.24 -17.54
C ILE A 169 15.89 14.90 -16.48
N GLU A 170 15.88 15.61 -15.36
CA GLU A 170 16.78 15.34 -14.24
C GLU A 170 16.39 14.02 -13.58
N ILE A 171 17.28 13.03 -13.57
CA ILE A 171 17.10 11.80 -12.82
C ILE A 171 17.35 12.13 -11.34
N LEU A 172 16.29 12.11 -10.54
CA LEU A 172 16.34 12.46 -9.11
C LEU A 172 16.77 11.29 -8.21
N SER A 173 16.65 10.06 -8.70
CA SER A 173 17.09 8.85 -8.00
C SER A 173 17.38 7.76 -9.02
N ASP A 174 18.49 7.08 -8.85
CA ASP A 174 18.91 5.89 -9.61
C ASP A 174 18.59 4.58 -8.89
N LYS A 175 17.93 4.67 -7.73
CA LYS A 175 17.61 3.50 -6.89
C LYS A 175 16.55 2.61 -7.53
N SER A 176 16.78 1.31 -7.50
CA SER A 176 15.87 0.30 -8.05
C SER A 176 14.71 -0.06 -7.12
N ASN A 177 14.77 0.31 -5.83
CA ASN A 177 13.77 -0.02 -4.80
C ASN A 177 12.78 1.13 -4.53
N VAL A 178 12.33 1.82 -5.59
CA VAL A 178 11.31 2.88 -5.51
C VAL A 178 9.99 2.33 -6.03
N PHE A 179 8.94 2.40 -5.20
CA PHE A 179 7.58 1.96 -5.55
C PHE A 179 6.65 3.18 -5.66
N VAL A 180 5.99 3.30 -6.80
CA VAL A 180 5.02 4.38 -7.04
C VAL A 180 3.61 3.79 -7.00
N LEU A 181 2.76 4.35 -6.14
CA LEU A 181 1.34 4.02 -6.00
C LEU A 181 0.53 5.21 -6.54
N ILE A 182 -0.35 4.97 -7.51
CA ILE A 182 -1.17 6.00 -8.15
C ILE A 182 -2.65 5.72 -7.91
#